data_c989608532adb28151a72aeffb789f0b
#
_entry.id   c989608532adb28151a72aeffb789f0b
#
_cell.length_a   1.000
_cell.length_b   1.000
_cell.length_c   1.000
_cell.angle_alpha   90.00
_cell.angle_beta   90.00
_cell.angle_gamma   90.00
#
_symmetry.space_group_name_H-M   'P 1'
#
loop_
_entity.id
_entity.type
_entity.pdbx_description
1 polymer ?
#
loop_
_entity_poly.entity_id
_entity_poly.type
_entity_poly.pdbx_seq_one_letter_code
_entity_poly.pdbx_strand_id
1 'polypeptide(L)'
;MDHNVLNALTEIVREKNIDKAIIIESLEAGLQSAARKKLGAEANIYAKVDPVTGEMTVEMVKTVVEELDDPDTDISLEEAQLEFGDEVGIGDEVRWELPLQDFGRNAILVAKQILVQKVREAERAQIFEEYKNRVNEIIVGTVQQVDRGNVLVNLGRTEAMMPFREQFRGEKLHQGKTVRCFIIEVLDNAKGPQVILSRSHPGFLKALF
;
A
#
# COMPACT_ATOMS: atom_id res chain seq x y z
N MET A 1 6.22 -21.57 -14.22
CA MET A 1 4.96 -20.77 -14.16
C MET A 1 5.18 -19.32 -13.72
N ASP A 2 6.37 -18.98 -13.32
CA ASP A 2 6.65 -17.75 -12.55
C ASP A 2 7.00 -16.51 -13.40
N HIS A 3 7.48 -16.69 -14.63
CA HIS A 3 7.78 -15.57 -15.54
C HIS A 3 6.55 -14.75 -15.95
N ASN A 4 5.37 -15.35 -16.03
CA ASN A 4 4.13 -14.66 -16.42
C ASN A 4 3.60 -13.72 -15.31
N VAL A 5 3.88 -14.02 -14.06
CA VAL A 5 3.41 -13.22 -12.91
C VAL A 5 4.26 -11.98 -12.74
N LEU A 6 5.57 -12.15 -12.78
CA LEU A 6 6.52 -11.04 -12.76
C LEU A 6 6.29 -10.09 -13.95
N ASN A 7 6.02 -10.62 -15.14
CA ASN A 7 5.72 -9.82 -16.31
C ASN A 7 4.42 -9.03 -16.17
N ALA A 8 3.35 -9.64 -15.65
CA ALA A 8 2.07 -8.96 -15.41
C ALA A 8 2.18 -7.84 -14.34
N LEU A 9 2.98 -8.06 -13.28
CA LEU A 9 3.25 -7.05 -12.27
C LEU A 9 4.18 -5.96 -12.83
N THR A 10 5.14 -6.32 -13.67
CA THR A 10 6.08 -5.38 -14.32
C THR A 10 5.36 -4.46 -15.32
N GLU A 11 4.29 -4.91 -15.99
CA GLU A 11 3.46 -4.04 -16.85
C GLU A 11 2.75 -2.95 -16.05
N ILE A 12 2.14 -3.31 -14.90
CA ILE A 12 1.49 -2.33 -14.01
C ILE A 12 2.48 -1.26 -13.52
N VAL A 13 3.72 -1.65 -13.34
CA VAL A 13 4.81 -0.81 -12.82
C VAL A 13 5.39 0.10 -13.90
N ARG A 14 5.51 -0.38 -15.14
CA ARG A 14 5.97 0.45 -16.28
C ARG A 14 5.03 1.61 -16.56
N GLU A 15 3.72 1.40 -16.44
CA GLU A 15 2.73 2.47 -16.62
C GLU A 15 2.82 3.56 -15.53
N LYS A 16 3.26 3.18 -14.31
CA LYS A 16 3.23 4.06 -13.13
C LYS A 16 4.61 4.53 -12.64
N ASN A 17 5.68 4.17 -13.35
CA ASN A 17 7.07 4.53 -13.00
C ASN A 17 7.48 4.15 -11.55
N ILE A 18 7.10 2.94 -11.12
CA ILE A 18 7.35 2.42 -9.78
C ILE A 18 8.68 1.67 -9.75
N ASP A 19 9.42 1.77 -8.64
CA ASP A 19 10.67 1.05 -8.46
C ASP A 19 10.44 -0.47 -8.42
N LYS A 20 11.30 -1.24 -9.12
CA LYS A 20 11.29 -2.71 -9.12
C LYS A 20 11.44 -3.28 -7.70
N ALA A 21 12.12 -2.57 -6.82
CA ALA A 21 12.28 -2.95 -5.42
C ALA A 21 10.92 -3.06 -4.69
N ILE A 22 9.98 -2.15 -4.97
CA ILE A 22 8.64 -2.16 -4.36
C ILE A 22 7.83 -3.39 -4.78
N ILE A 23 8.04 -3.88 -6.01
CA ILE A 23 7.38 -5.09 -6.50
C ILE A 23 7.89 -6.31 -5.74
N ILE A 24 9.22 -6.43 -5.63
CA ILE A 24 9.88 -7.53 -4.95
C ILE A 24 9.41 -7.58 -3.51
N GLU A 25 9.48 -6.47 -2.79
CA GLU A 25 9.01 -6.36 -1.42
C GLU A 25 7.52 -6.72 -1.26
N SER A 26 6.68 -6.32 -2.22
CA SER A 26 5.26 -6.64 -2.21
C SER A 26 4.99 -8.13 -2.48
N LEU A 27 5.80 -8.77 -3.33
CA LEU A 27 5.75 -10.22 -3.57
C LEU A 27 6.20 -11.00 -2.36
N GLU A 28 7.31 -10.61 -1.73
CA GLU A 28 7.82 -11.23 -0.50
C GLU A 28 6.78 -11.13 0.63
N ALA A 29 6.21 -9.95 0.86
CA ALA A 29 5.15 -9.75 1.84
C ALA A 29 3.88 -10.57 1.52
N GLY A 30 3.53 -10.69 0.24
CA GLY A 30 2.40 -11.51 -0.22
C GLY A 30 2.62 -13.01 0.03
N LEU A 31 3.83 -13.51 -0.24
CA LEU A 31 4.22 -14.88 0.03
C LEU A 31 4.21 -15.19 1.53
N GLN A 32 4.80 -14.33 2.34
CA GLN A 32 4.79 -14.46 3.80
C GLN A 32 3.36 -14.49 4.36
N SER A 33 2.51 -13.56 3.92
CA SER A 33 1.11 -13.50 4.35
C SER A 33 0.31 -14.74 3.95
N ALA A 34 0.51 -15.24 2.73
CA ALA A 34 -0.16 -16.46 2.26
C ALA A 34 0.29 -17.70 3.03
N ALA A 35 1.59 -17.80 3.34
CA ALA A 35 2.14 -18.90 4.11
C ALA A 35 1.66 -18.88 5.57
N ARG A 36 1.69 -17.72 6.24
CA ARG A 36 1.15 -17.57 7.60
C ARG A 36 -0.32 -17.92 7.72
N LYS A 37 -1.12 -17.59 6.70
CA LYS A 37 -2.54 -17.95 6.69
C LYS A 37 -2.78 -19.47 6.69
N LYS A 38 -1.82 -20.25 6.16
CA LYS A 38 -1.92 -21.71 6.06
C LYS A 38 -1.25 -22.43 7.25
N LEU A 39 -0.14 -21.88 7.73
CA LEU A 39 0.75 -22.56 8.70
C LEU A 39 0.61 -22.04 10.14
N GLY A 40 0.01 -20.87 10.34
CA GLY A 40 -0.14 -20.22 11.63
C GLY A 40 0.19 -18.74 11.53
N ALA A 41 -0.56 -17.90 12.27
CA ALA A 41 -0.39 -16.44 12.22
C ALA A 41 0.96 -16.00 12.80
N GLU A 42 1.45 -16.73 13.80
CA GLU A 42 2.71 -16.45 14.52
C GLU A 42 3.92 -17.15 13.88
N ALA A 43 3.72 -18.00 12.85
CA ALA A 43 4.81 -18.71 12.20
C ALA A 43 5.85 -17.76 11.60
N ASN A 44 7.13 -18.03 11.88
CA ASN A 44 8.26 -17.28 11.35
C ASN A 44 8.52 -17.68 9.89
N ILE A 45 7.93 -16.96 8.97
CA ILE A 45 8.05 -17.20 7.52
C ILE A 45 8.95 -16.14 6.89
N TYR A 46 9.94 -16.62 6.16
CA TYR A 46 10.81 -15.81 5.32
C TYR A 46 10.52 -16.11 3.86
N ALA A 47 10.27 -15.08 3.08
CA ALA A 47 10.14 -15.18 1.64
C ALA A 47 11.17 -14.29 0.96
N LYS A 48 11.80 -14.80 -0.08
CA LYS A 48 12.80 -14.07 -0.85
C LYS A 48 12.53 -14.24 -2.34
N VAL A 49 12.64 -13.14 -3.07
CA VAL A 49 12.49 -13.09 -4.52
C VAL A 49 13.80 -12.60 -5.14
N ASP A 50 14.40 -13.41 -6.00
CA ASP A 50 15.59 -12.99 -6.73
C ASP A 50 15.23 -11.91 -7.76
N PRO A 51 15.85 -10.72 -7.71
CA PRO A 51 15.52 -9.62 -8.61
C PRO A 51 15.94 -9.86 -10.06
N VAL A 52 16.83 -10.82 -10.32
CA VAL A 52 17.39 -11.11 -11.66
C VAL A 52 16.67 -12.28 -12.29
N THR A 53 16.58 -13.40 -11.57
CA THR A 53 15.99 -14.64 -12.09
C THR A 53 14.48 -14.68 -11.89
N GLY A 54 13.96 -13.95 -10.88
CA GLY A 54 12.56 -14.02 -10.47
C GLY A 54 12.22 -15.29 -9.71
N GLU A 55 13.23 -16.03 -9.27
CA GLU A 55 13.06 -17.21 -8.45
C GLU A 55 12.57 -16.83 -7.05
N MET A 56 11.60 -17.57 -6.55
CA MET A 56 10.95 -17.30 -5.27
C MET A 56 11.23 -18.46 -4.34
N THR A 57 11.71 -18.17 -3.15
CA THR A 57 11.90 -19.15 -2.06
C THR A 57 11.06 -18.72 -0.86
N VAL A 58 10.45 -19.69 -0.20
CA VAL A 58 9.71 -19.48 1.04
C VAL A 58 10.24 -20.49 2.05
N GLU A 59 10.68 -19.97 3.18
CA GLU A 59 11.23 -20.77 4.27
C GLU A 59 10.43 -20.53 5.54
N MET A 60 10.17 -21.61 6.29
CA MET A 60 9.69 -21.54 7.67
C MET A 60 10.88 -21.72 8.58
N VAL A 61 11.01 -20.86 9.57
CA VAL A 61 12.10 -20.91 10.54
C VAL A 61 11.52 -21.17 11.92
N LYS A 62 12.08 -22.16 12.63
CA LYS A 62 11.76 -22.43 14.02
C LYS A 62 13.01 -22.42 14.87
N THR A 63 12.87 -22.02 16.12
CA THR A 63 13.93 -22.03 17.11
C THR A 63 13.90 -23.35 17.88
N VAL A 64 15.07 -23.97 18.06
CA VAL A 64 15.18 -25.18 18.82
C VAL A 64 15.17 -24.87 20.33
N VAL A 65 14.21 -25.45 21.06
CA VAL A 65 13.99 -25.20 22.47
C VAL A 65 13.99 -26.51 23.26
N GLU A 66 14.21 -26.41 24.56
CA GLU A 66 14.14 -27.56 25.44
C GLU A 66 12.69 -27.91 25.80
N GLU A 67 11.87 -26.88 26.07
CA GLU A 67 10.43 -26.99 26.31
C GLU A 67 9.67 -26.16 25.24
N LEU A 68 8.69 -26.78 24.61
CA LEU A 68 7.86 -26.16 23.58
C LEU A 68 6.88 -25.17 24.20
N ASP A 69 7.08 -23.86 23.94
CA ASP A 69 6.15 -22.81 24.35
C ASP A 69 5.12 -22.53 23.24
N ASP A 70 5.56 -22.42 22.00
CA ASP A 70 4.71 -22.17 20.84
C ASP A 70 5.07 -23.10 19.67
N PRO A 71 4.17 -24.03 19.28
CA PRO A 71 4.44 -24.95 18.16
C PRO A 71 4.63 -24.26 16.79
N ASP A 72 4.17 -23.01 16.64
CA ASP A 72 4.31 -22.26 15.38
C ASP A 72 5.71 -21.68 15.20
N THR A 73 6.40 -21.35 16.31
CA THR A 73 7.73 -20.72 16.32
C THR A 73 8.84 -21.62 16.79
N ASP A 74 8.52 -22.66 17.56
CA ASP A 74 9.48 -23.49 18.25
C ASP A 74 9.44 -24.94 17.77
N ILE A 75 10.54 -25.64 17.97
CA ILE A 75 10.68 -27.08 17.75
C ILE A 75 11.49 -27.68 18.90
N SER A 76 11.12 -28.88 19.35
CA SER A 76 11.88 -29.60 20.37
C SER A 76 13.24 -30.04 19.85
N LEU A 77 14.23 -30.14 20.75
CA LEU A 77 15.58 -30.62 20.41
C LEU A 77 15.53 -32.01 19.78
N GLU A 78 14.67 -32.90 20.32
CA GLU A 78 14.55 -34.28 19.82
C GLU A 78 14.04 -34.32 18.37
N GLU A 79 13.01 -33.53 18.04
CA GLU A 79 12.47 -33.44 16.68
C GLU A 79 13.47 -32.78 15.72
N ALA A 80 14.15 -31.72 16.17
CA ALA A 80 15.16 -31.03 15.37
C ALA A 80 16.34 -31.94 15.04
N GLN A 81 16.82 -32.72 15.98
CA GLN A 81 17.92 -33.70 15.77
C GLN A 81 17.51 -34.83 14.83
N LEU A 82 16.28 -35.32 14.93
CA LEU A 82 15.75 -36.34 14.02
C LEU A 82 15.72 -35.89 12.56
N GLU A 83 15.45 -34.61 12.33
CA GLU A 83 15.23 -34.10 10.97
C GLU A 83 16.49 -33.45 10.37
N PHE A 84 17.31 -32.77 11.20
CA PHE A 84 18.49 -32.01 10.75
C PHE A 84 19.82 -32.60 11.18
N GLY A 85 19.79 -33.64 12.03
CA GLY A 85 20.99 -34.32 12.55
C GLY A 85 21.43 -33.88 13.95
N ASP A 86 22.33 -34.67 14.55
CA ASP A 86 22.76 -34.49 15.94
C ASP A 86 23.59 -33.21 16.22
N GLU A 87 23.96 -32.47 15.19
CA GLU A 87 24.75 -31.23 15.31
C GLU A 87 23.92 -30.04 15.77
N VAL A 88 22.58 -30.15 15.72
CA VAL A 88 21.65 -29.08 16.10
C VAL A 88 21.52 -28.99 17.60
N GLY A 89 21.70 -27.78 18.15
CA GLY A 89 21.63 -27.47 19.58
C GLY A 89 20.47 -26.55 19.95
N ILE A 90 20.21 -26.46 21.26
CA ILE A 90 19.20 -25.52 21.80
C ILE A 90 19.61 -24.09 21.48
N GLY A 91 18.65 -23.32 20.94
CA GLY A 91 18.85 -21.95 20.51
C GLY A 91 19.21 -21.79 19.02
N ASP A 92 19.44 -22.91 18.31
CA ASP A 92 19.67 -22.87 16.86
C ASP A 92 18.37 -22.63 16.10
N GLU A 93 18.49 -21.98 14.95
CA GLU A 93 17.39 -21.82 14.00
C GLU A 93 17.45 -22.91 12.93
N VAL A 94 16.39 -23.67 12.78
CA VAL A 94 16.22 -24.64 11.70
C VAL A 94 15.24 -24.13 10.66
N ARG A 95 15.51 -24.48 9.38
CA ARG A 95 14.78 -23.90 8.23
C ARG A 95 14.25 -24.99 7.34
N TRP A 96 12.97 -24.87 7.00
CA TRP A 96 12.29 -25.72 6.01
C TRP A 96 11.97 -24.91 4.79
N GLU A 97 12.37 -25.39 3.63
CA GLU A 97 11.91 -24.84 2.38
C GLU A 97 10.47 -25.31 2.11
N LEU A 98 9.58 -24.36 1.89
CA LEU A 98 8.18 -24.62 1.66
C LEU A 98 7.85 -24.67 0.16
N PRO A 99 7.06 -25.65 -0.30
CA PRO A 99 6.72 -25.78 -1.71
C PRO A 99 5.82 -24.60 -2.15
N LEU A 100 6.31 -23.80 -3.09
CA LEU A 100 5.59 -22.65 -3.66
C LEU A 100 4.23 -22.99 -4.27
N GLN A 101 4.03 -24.22 -4.71
CA GLN A 101 2.77 -24.69 -5.30
C GLN A 101 1.58 -24.54 -4.34
N ASP A 102 1.85 -24.60 -3.05
CA ASP A 102 0.86 -24.53 -2.00
C ASP A 102 0.37 -23.10 -1.71
N PHE A 103 1.15 -22.11 -2.06
CA PHE A 103 0.90 -20.69 -1.72
C PHE A 103 0.72 -19.78 -2.94
N GLY A 104 1.24 -20.19 -4.11
CA GLY A 104 1.47 -19.33 -5.27
C GLY A 104 0.27 -18.50 -5.72
N ARG A 105 -0.93 -19.08 -5.84
CA ARG A 105 -2.12 -18.34 -6.31
C ARG A 105 -2.59 -17.29 -5.31
N ASN A 106 -2.60 -17.63 -4.02
CA ASN A 106 -3.03 -16.72 -2.96
C ASN A 106 -1.98 -15.62 -2.74
N ALA A 107 -0.69 -15.98 -2.80
CA ALA A 107 0.41 -15.05 -2.68
C ALA A 107 0.36 -13.95 -3.75
N ILE A 108 0.09 -14.32 -5.01
CA ILE A 108 -0.04 -13.36 -6.12
C ILE A 108 -1.18 -12.38 -5.90
N LEU A 109 -2.33 -12.86 -5.42
CA LEU A 109 -3.48 -11.99 -5.13
C LEU A 109 -3.18 -11.01 -4.00
N VAL A 110 -2.55 -11.49 -2.93
CA VAL A 110 -2.15 -10.66 -1.78
C VAL A 110 -1.05 -9.67 -2.20
N ALA A 111 -0.04 -10.11 -2.94
CA ALA A 111 1.01 -9.24 -3.46
C ALA A 111 0.44 -8.13 -4.34
N LYS A 112 -0.52 -8.44 -5.21
CA LYS A 112 -1.22 -7.44 -6.03
C LYS A 112 -1.95 -6.41 -5.17
N GLN A 113 -2.62 -6.83 -4.10
CA GLN A 113 -3.30 -5.91 -3.18
C GLN A 113 -2.31 -4.99 -2.46
N ILE A 114 -1.20 -5.55 -1.94
CA ILE A 114 -0.14 -4.80 -1.27
C ILE A 114 0.48 -3.79 -2.24
N LEU A 115 0.79 -4.22 -3.46
CA LEU A 115 1.36 -3.34 -4.48
C LEU A 115 0.41 -2.17 -4.80
N VAL A 116 -0.87 -2.44 -5.05
CA VAL A 116 -1.88 -1.40 -5.32
C VAL A 116 -1.99 -0.43 -4.13
N GLN A 117 -1.91 -0.94 -2.91
CA GLN A 117 -1.95 -0.10 -1.71
C GLN A 117 -0.70 0.79 -1.61
N LYS A 118 0.51 0.23 -1.78
CA LYS A 118 1.77 1.00 -1.76
C LYS A 118 1.82 2.07 -2.85
N VAL A 119 1.31 1.75 -4.05
CA VAL A 119 1.17 2.74 -5.14
C VAL A 119 0.28 3.90 -4.73
N ARG A 120 -0.89 3.60 -4.17
CA ARG A 120 -1.82 4.64 -3.70
C ARG A 120 -1.23 5.49 -2.58
N GLU A 121 -0.48 4.89 -1.67
CA GLU A 121 0.23 5.60 -0.60
C GLU A 121 1.30 6.53 -1.17
N ALA A 122 2.09 6.06 -2.12
CA ALA A 122 3.10 6.88 -2.81
C ALA A 122 2.45 8.04 -3.61
N GLU A 123 1.37 7.78 -4.35
CA GLU A 123 0.60 8.82 -5.06
C GLU A 123 0.06 9.87 -4.09
N ARG A 124 -0.43 9.45 -2.91
CA ARG A 124 -0.92 10.36 -1.86
C ARG A 124 0.20 11.20 -1.27
N ALA A 125 1.32 10.57 -0.93
CA ALA A 125 2.48 11.30 -0.43
C ALA A 125 2.96 12.35 -1.43
N GLN A 126 2.97 12.03 -2.72
CA GLN A 126 3.34 12.97 -3.78
C GLN A 126 2.35 14.15 -3.87
N ILE A 127 1.04 13.86 -3.80
CA ILE A 127 0.00 14.91 -3.81
C ILE A 127 0.16 15.79 -2.57
N PHE A 128 0.37 15.21 -1.39
CA PHE A 128 0.58 15.97 -0.17
C PHE A 128 1.78 16.91 -0.29
N GLU A 129 2.93 16.40 -0.75
CA GLU A 129 4.14 17.21 -0.96
C GLU A 129 3.94 18.35 -1.97
N GLU A 130 3.21 18.10 -3.07
CA GLU A 130 2.91 19.10 -4.10
C GLU A 130 2.01 20.22 -3.56
N TYR A 131 1.03 19.89 -2.73
CA TYR A 131 0.00 20.84 -2.31
C TYR A 131 0.18 21.41 -0.90
N LYS A 132 0.98 20.81 0.00
CA LYS A 132 1.18 21.28 1.38
C LYS A 132 1.65 22.73 1.47
N ASN A 133 2.49 23.16 0.53
CA ASN A 133 3.01 24.53 0.49
C ASN A 133 2.08 25.50 -0.26
N ARG A 134 1.00 25.00 -0.84
CA ARG A 134 0.03 25.78 -1.59
C ARG A 134 -1.25 26.09 -0.81
N VAL A 135 -1.25 25.78 0.48
CA VAL A 135 -2.32 26.22 1.40
C VAL A 135 -2.37 27.76 1.40
N ASN A 136 -3.56 28.32 1.37
CA ASN A 136 -3.84 29.76 1.21
C ASN A 136 -3.64 30.30 -0.22
N GLU A 137 -3.46 29.45 -1.23
CA GLU A 137 -3.45 29.87 -2.63
C GLU A 137 -4.81 29.67 -3.31
N ILE A 138 -5.01 30.44 -4.38
CA ILE A 138 -6.14 30.26 -5.28
C ILE A 138 -5.74 29.24 -6.36
N ILE A 139 -6.58 28.23 -6.55
CA ILE A 139 -6.43 27.25 -7.61
C ILE A 139 -7.68 27.20 -8.48
N VAL A 140 -7.47 26.88 -9.74
CA VAL A 140 -8.55 26.68 -10.72
C VAL A 140 -8.75 25.19 -10.91
N GLY A 141 -10.00 24.75 -10.85
CA GLY A 141 -10.37 23.37 -11.12
C GLY A 141 -11.71 23.27 -11.81
N THR A 142 -12.06 22.06 -12.23
CA THR A 142 -13.33 21.75 -12.88
C THR A 142 -14.18 20.87 -11.97
N VAL A 143 -15.43 21.24 -11.77
CA VAL A 143 -16.39 20.44 -11.00
C VAL A 143 -16.59 19.10 -11.70
N GLN A 144 -16.23 18.02 -11.01
CA GLN A 144 -16.36 16.65 -11.51
C GLN A 144 -17.68 16.02 -11.10
N GLN A 145 -18.07 16.23 -9.85
CA GLN A 145 -19.29 15.65 -9.30
C GLN A 145 -19.79 16.48 -8.11
N VAL A 146 -21.10 16.45 -7.90
CA VAL A 146 -21.74 16.97 -6.68
C VAL A 146 -22.43 15.78 -6.00
N ASP A 147 -21.99 15.44 -4.80
CA ASP A 147 -22.53 14.32 -4.03
C ASP A 147 -22.87 14.78 -2.60
N ARG A 148 -24.13 14.57 -2.21
CA ARG A 148 -24.66 14.92 -0.87
C ARG A 148 -24.31 16.35 -0.43
N GLY A 149 -24.28 17.27 -1.38
CA GLY A 149 -23.95 18.67 -1.14
C GLY A 149 -22.46 18.99 -1.16
N ASN A 150 -21.57 18.01 -1.13
CA ASN A 150 -20.14 18.22 -1.32
C ASN A 150 -19.81 18.23 -2.82
N VAL A 151 -18.83 19.05 -3.19
CA VAL A 151 -18.40 19.18 -4.58
C VAL A 151 -17.01 18.59 -4.73
N LEU A 152 -16.86 17.64 -5.65
CA LEU A 152 -15.56 17.14 -6.10
C LEU A 152 -15.07 17.99 -7.24
N VAL A 153 -13.86 18.51 -7.11
CA VAL A 153 -13.22 19.39 -8.09
C VAL A 153 -11.95 18.72 -8.59
N ASN A 154 -11.86 18.56 -9.90
CA ASN A 154 -10.67 18.06 -10.56
C ASN A 154 -9.64 19.19 -10.71
N LEU A 155 -8.45 19.00 -10.18
CA LEU A 155 -7.32 19.93 -10.27
C LEU A 155 -6.29 19.53 -11.35
N GLY A 156 -6.63 18.56 -12.19
CA GLY A 156 -5.78 18.00 -13.25
C GLY A 156 -5.14 16.69 -12.82
N ARG A 157 -4.25 16.72 -11.84
CA ARG A 157 -3.56 15.50 -11.32
C ARG A 157 -4.27 14.84 -10.15
N THR A 158 -5.05 15.60 -9.40
CA THR A 158 -5.75 15.12 -8.22
C THR A 158 -7.15 15.65 -8.12
N GLU A 159 -7.96 15.01 -7.32
CA GLU A 159 -9.28 15.46 -6.92
C GLU A 159 -9.21 16.21 -5.59
N ALA A 160 -9.95 17.29 -5.49
CA ALA A 160 -10.11 18.06 -4.28
C ALA A 160 -11.57 18.08 -3.86
N MET A 161 -11.83 18.22 -2.58
CA MET A 161 -13.18 18.30 -2.04
C MET A 161 -13.48 19.71 -1.55
N MET A 162 -14.63 20.22 -1.96
CA MET A 162 -15.21 21.43 -1.38
C MET A 162 -16.47 21.06 -0.61
N PRO A 163 -16.39 21.00 0.74
CA PRO A 163 -17.53 20.69 1.59
C PRO A 163 -18.66 21.68 1.41
N PHE A 164 -19.90 21.28 1.67
CA PHE A 164 -21.09 22.14 1.52
C PHE A 164 -20.96 23.47 2.30
N ARG A 165 -20.40 23.44 3.50
CA ARG A 165 -20.19 24.64 4.34
C ARG A 165 -19.16 25.63 3.78
N GLU A 166 -18.28 25.15 2.89
CA GLU A 166 -17.22 25.93 2.25
C GLU A 166 -17.64 26.49 0.87
N GLN A 167 -18.88 26.26 0.50
CA GLN A 167 -19.45 26.78 -0.75
C GLN A 167 -20.10 28.14 -0.52
N PHE A 168 -20.12 28.97 -1.56
CA PHE A 168 -20.85 30.23 -1.50
C PHE A 168 -22.36 30.00 -1.66
N ARG A 169 -23.15 30.53 -0.72
CA ARG A 169 -24.60 30.38 -0.75
C ARG A 169 -25.20 31.03 -2.00
N GLY A 170 -25.98 30.27 -2.73
CA GLY A 170 -26.64 30.72 -3.98
C GLY A 170 -25.84 30.44 -5.25
N GLU A 171 -24.62 29.96 -5.17
CA GLU A 171 -23.86 29.53 -6.35
C GLU A 171 -24.32 28.13 -6.79
N LYS A 172 -24.73 28.02 -8.05
CA LYS A 172 -25.07 26.71 -8.63
C LYS A 172 -23.81 26.10 -9.24
N LEU A 173 -23.29 25.09 -8.53
CA LEU A 173 -22.18 24.27 -9.00
C LEU A 173 -22.75 23.02 -9.69
N HIS A 174 -22.33 22.80 -10.93
CA HIS A 174 -22.73 21.64 -11.73
C HIS A 174 -21.51 21.04 -12.41
N GLN A 175 -21.58 19.80 -12.76
CA GLN A 175 -20.52 19.06 -13.44
C GLN A 175 -20.06 19.82 -14.71
N GLY A 176 -18.75 19.87 -14.91
CA GLY A 176 -18.10 20.56 -16.02
C GLY A 176 -17.86 22.07 -15.80
N LYS A 177 -18.39 22.68 -14.75
CA LYS A 177 -18.15 24.08 -14.43
C LYS A 177 -16.72 24.29 -13.93
N THR A 178 -15.99 25.20 -14.53
CA THR A 178 -14.70 25.68 -14.05
C THR A 178 -14.90 26.65 -12.88
N VAL A 179 -14.18 26.43 -11.79
CA VAL A 179 -14.29 27.23 -10.56
C VAL A 179 -12.90 27.62 -10.04
N ARG A 180 -12.81 28.83 -9.49
CA ARG A 180 -11.66 29.28 -8.71
C ARG A 180 -11.95 28.99 -7.24
N CYS A 181 -11.03 28.31 -6.57
CA CYS A 181 -11.19 27.93 -5.18
C CYS A 181 -9.94 28.29 -4.39
N PHE A 182 -10.08 28.43 -3.10
CA PHE A 182 -9.01 28.68 -2.16
C PHE A 182 -8.67 27.37 -1.43
N ILE A 183 -7.41 27.01 -1.35
CA ILE A 183 -6.95 25.84 -0.62
C ILE A 183 -6.90 26.17 0.87
N ILE A 184 -7.75 25.55 1.66
CA ILE A 184 -7.79 25.79 3.12
C ILE A 184 -6.95 24.79 3.88
N GLU A 185 -6.87 23.56 3.40
CA GLU A 185 -6.17 22.48 4.09
C GLU A 185 -5.74 21.40 3.10
N VAL A 186 -4.63 20.73 3.43
CA VAL A 186 -4.18 19.51 2.75
C VAL A 186 -4.00 18.44 3.81
N LEU A 187 -4.78 17.37 3.70
CA LEU A 187 -4.83 16.29 4.68
C LEU A 187 -3.78 15.22 4.33
N ASP A 188 -2.97 14.87 5.30
CA ASP A 188 -2.15 13.67 5.21
C ASP A 188 -3.00 12.44 5.55
N ASN A 189 -2.78 11.33 4.87
CA ASN A 189 -3.44 10.03 5.13
C ASN A 189 -5.00 10.04 5.06
N ALA A 190 -5.60 10.94 4.29
CA ALA A 190 -7.06 10.94 4.09
C ALA A 190 -7.53 9.70 3.31
N LYS A 191 -8.66 9.12 3.70
CA LYS A 191 -9.33 8.03 2.93
C LYS A 191 -10.03 8.52 1.65
N GLY A 192 -10.04 9.83 1.40
CA GLY A 192 -10.66 10.52 0.28
C GLY A 192 -9.74 11.59 -0.33
N PRO A 193 -10.30 12.61 -0.98
CA PRO A 193 -9.53 13.73 -1.49
C PRO A 193 -8.75 14.43 -0.39
N GLN A 194 -7.45 14.65 -0.61
CA GLN A 194 -6.54 15.26 0.37
C GLN A 194 -6.65 16.79 0.41
N VAL A 195 -6.94 17.41 -0.73
CA VAL A 195 -7.01 18.88 -0.86
C VAL A 195 -8.41 19.34 -0.54
N ILE A 196 -8.55 20.20 0.46
CA ILE A 196 -9.82 20.80 0.85
C ILE A 196 -9.89 22.23 0.34
N LEU A 197 -10.98 22.52 -0.35
CA LEU A 197 -11.21 23.79 -1.03
C LEU A 197 -12.32 24.58 -0.36
N SER A 198 -12.23 25.91 -0.45
CA SER A 198 -13.27 26.83 -0.02
C SER A 198 -13.50 27.95 -1.04
N ARG A 199 -14.73 28.45 -1.09
CA ARG A 199 -15.12 29.68 -1.79
C ARG A 199 -15.73 30.71 -0.84
N SER A 200 -16.03 30.30 0.39
CA SER A 200 -16.59 31.16 1.44
C SER A 200 -15.54 31.68 2.44
N HIS A 201 -14.33 31.12 2.44
CA HIS A 201 -13.27 31.51 3.37
C HIS A 201 -12.81 32.96 3.15
N PRO A 202 -12.64 33.78 4.21
CA PRO A 202 -12.20 35.19 4.09
C PRO A 202 -10.87 35.36 3.35
N GLY A 203 -9.97 34.38 3.46
CA GLY A 203 -8.70 34.34 2.74
C GLY A 203 -8.86 34.31 1.21
N PHE A 204 -9.96 33.75 0.71
CA PHE A 204 -10.26 33.74 -0.71
C PHE A 204 -10.37 35.16 -1.29
N LEU A 205 -11.10 36.05 -0.60
CA LEU A 205 -11.22 37.45 -1.01
C LEU A 205 -9.87 38.18 -0.94
N LYS A 206 -9.10 37.94 0.13
CA LYS A 206 -7.77 38.58 0.29
C LYS A 206 -6.79 38.16 -0.80
N ALA A 207 -6.88 36.92 -1.26
CA ALA A 207 -5.99 36.38 -2.29
C ALA A 207 -6.43 36.77 -3.73
N LEU A 208 -7.64 37.31 -3.91
CA LEU A 208 -8.14 37.81 -5.20
C LEU A 208 -7.71 39.28 -5.47
N PHE A 209 -7.36 40.03 -4.45
CA PHE A 209 -6.92 41.45 -4.49
C PHE A 209 -5.45 41.59 -4.12
#